data_88ac1497ec425b70291eb5918c229173
#
_entry.id   88ac1497ec425b70291eb5918c229173
#
_cell.length_a   1.000
_cell.length_b   1.000
_cell.length_c   1.000
_cell.angle_alpha   90.00
_cell.angle_beta   90.00
_cell.angle_gamma   90.00
#
_symmetry.space_group_name_H-M   'P 1'
#
loop_
_entity.id
_entity.type
_entity.pdbx_description
1 polymer ?
#
loop_
_entity_poly.entity_id
_entity_poly.type
_entity_poly.pdbx_seq_one_letter_code
_entity_poly.pdbx_strand_id
1 'polypeptide(L)'
;YIVQYLMSVNGYIGPGLFFVLMINGMIASLSHLPLLNALFLSLYAVLGVVIAVVFAMIENRQFERYQINLRDIIYKTQDIQPSIRALMTSVFAFLAYFIGYHLKLNNYYWILVSALTILQSENVTVARKRQLSYIGAGLIGTLIAFVIYSLVNDPIVLIGLSFVFMALIGLYMPKSYLVGNFFTTPIALILFKIVRPEMGNTLIKTRILAIFVGTIIGLIGVLYYDYIMNKNWPIANKIEES
;
A
#
# COMPACT_ATOMS: atom_id res chain seq x y z
N TYR A 1 -15.12 3.79 1.58
CA TYR A 1 -15.68 4.63 2.65
C TYR A 1 -15.89 3.85 3.95
N ILE A 2 -16.76 2.82 3.94
CA ILE A 2 -17.15 2.07 5.15
C ILE A 2 -15.92 1.54 5.91
N VAL A 3 -15.01 0.87 5.24
CA VAL A 3 -13.81 0.30 5.87
C VAL A 3 -12.96 1.40 6.51
N GLN A 4 -12.69 2.50 5.80
CA GLN A 4 -11.92 3.61 6.35
C GLN A 4 -12.63 4.26 7.54
N TYR A 5 -13.94 4.47 7.44
CA TYR A 5 -14.74 5.02 8.52
C TYR A 5 -14.67 4.17 9.78
N LEU A 6 -14.88 2.86 9.65
CA LEU A 6 -14.79 1.93 10.77
C LEU A 6 -13.38 1.89 11.40
N MET A 7 -12.34 1.95 10.58
CA MET A 7 -10.96 1.99 11.08
C MET A 7 -10.67 3.29 11.82
N SER A 8 -11.09 4.43 11.27
CA SER A 8 -10.89 5.76 11.90
C SER A 8 -11.67 5.90 13.21
N VAL A 9 -12.92 5.43 13.28
CA VAL A 9 -13.75 5.46 14.51
C VAL A 9 -13.12 4.60 15.62
N ASN A 10 -12.54 3.45 15.25
CA ASN A 10 -11.91 2.56 16.22
C ASN A 10 -10.44 2.92 16.51
N GLY A 11 -9.91 4.01 15.95
CA GLY A 11 -8.53 4.44 16.16
C GLY A 11 -7.47 3.46 15.63
N TYR A 12 -7.81 2.66 14.61
CA TYR A 12 -6.90 1.66 14.05
C TYR A 12 -5.86 2.30 13.13
N ILE A 13 -4.57 2.13 13.44
CA ILE A 13 -3.45 2.72 12.68
C ILE A 13 -2.87 1.76 11.63
N GLY A 14 -3.25 0.52 11.65
CA GLY A 14 -2.66 -0.49 10.76
C GLY A 14 -2.90 -0.21 9.27
N PRO A 15 -2.08 -0.78 8.38
CA PRO A 15 -2.18 -0.59 6.94
C PRO A 15 -3.37 -1.35 6.31
N GLY A 16 -4.38 -1.74 7.10
CA GLY A 16 -5.48 -2.61 6.67
C GLY A 16 -6.25 -2.07 5.47
N LEU A 17 -6.62 -0.77 5.48
CA LEU A 17 -7.29 -0.14 4.34
C LEU A 17 -6.45 -0.21 3.06
N PHE A 18 -5.14 0.03 3.18
CA PHE A 18 -4.21 -0.04 2.05
C PHE A 18 -4.30 -1.40 1.35
N PHE A 19 -4.21 -2.49 2.12
CA PHE A 19 -4.26 -3.84 1.56
C PHE A 19 -5.64 -4.18 1.00
N VAL A 20 -6.73 -3.80 1.67
CA VAL A 20 -8.08 -4.02 1.16
C VAL A 20 -8.28 -3.34 -0.19
N LEU A 21 -7.93 -2.07 -0.32
CA LEU A 21 -8.09 -1.33 -1.57
C LEU A 21 -7.10 -1.78 -2.65
N MET A 22 -5.87 -2.16 -2.28
CA MET A 22 -4.89 -2.71 -3.20
C MET A 22 -5.37 -4.02 -3.81
N ILE A 23 -5.86 -4.95 -2.99
CA ILE A 23 -6.37 -6.25 -3.47
C ILE A 23 -7.60 -6.04 -4.34
N ASN A 24 -8.56 -5.19 -3.92
CA ASN A 24 -9.74 -4.91 -4.73
C ASN A 24 -9.38 -4.25 -6.07
N GLY A 25 -8.43 -3.29 -6.08
CA GLY A 25 -7.94 -2.67 -7.31
C GLY A 25 -7.26 -3.68 -8.24
N MET A 26 -6.49 -4.61 -7.68
CA MET A 26 -5.86 -5.68 -8.43
C MET A 26 -6.91 -6.63 -9.04
N ILE A 27 -7.87 -7.10 -8.25
CA ILE A 27 -8.96 -7.98 -8.72
C ILE A 27 -9.78 -7.29 -9.82
N ALA A 28 -10.13 -6.02 -9.64
CA ALA A 28 -10.85 -5.26 -10.65
C ALA A 28 -10.06 -5.10 -11.95
N SER A 29 -8.73 -5.02 -11.89
CA SER A 29 -7.88 -4.99 -13.09
C SER A 29 -7.83 -6.32 -13.85
N LEU A 30 -8.26 -7.41 -13.21
CA LEU A 30 -8.36 -8.76 -13.79
C LEU A 30 -9.78 -9.10 -14.28
N SER A 31 -10.67 -8.13 -14.40
CA SER A 31 -12.08 -8.30 -14.79
C SER A 31 -12.32 -8.98 -16.13
N HIS A 32 -11.30 -9.06 -17.00
CA HIS A 32 -11.33 -9.78 -18.29
C HIS A 32 -11.00 -11.27 -18.17
N LEU A 33 -10.69 -11.78 -16.97
CA LEU A 33 -10.47 -13.21 -16.80
C LEU A 33 -11.79 -14.01 -16.83
N PRO A 34 -11.76 -15.25 -17.34
CA PRO A 34 -12.90 -16.16 -17.22
C PRO A 34 -13.31 -16.33 -15.75
N LEU A 35 -14.63 -16.43 -15.52
CA LEU A 35 -15.20 -16.55 -14.17
C LEU A 35 -14.53 -17.66 -13.33
N LEU A 36 -14.24 -18.79 -13.93
CA LEU A 36 -13.61 -19.93 -13.26
C LEU A 36 -12.23 -19.56 -12.72
N ASN A 37 -11.42 -18.84 -13.50
CA ASN A 37 -10.10 -18.39 -13.09
C ASN A 37 -10.20 -17.34 -11.95
N ALA A 38 -11.18 -16.45 -12.01
CA ALA A 38 -11.45 -15.49 -10.96
C ALA A 38 -11.84 -16.18 -9.64
N LEU A 39 -12.64 -17.25 -9.70
CA LEU A 39 -13.00 -18.06 -8.53
C LEU A 39 -11.79 -18.76 -7.92
N PHE A 40 -10.91 -19.37 -8.74
CA PHE A 40 -9.67 -19.98 -8.21
C PHE A 40 -8.76 -18.95 -7.55
N LEU A 41 -8.58 -17.77 -8.15
CA LEU A 41 -7.80 -16.69 -7.55
C LEU A 41 -8.39 -16.24 -6.20
N SER A 42 -9.70 -16.13 -6.11
CA SER A 42 -10.40 -15.80 -4.86
C SER A 42 -10.18 -16.88 -3.81
N LEU A 43 -10.23 -18.15 -4.19
CA LEU A 43 -9.96 -19.28 -3.29
C LEU A 43 -8.51 -19.24 -2.75
N TYR A 44 -7.52 -18.98 -3.61
CA TYR A 44 -6.13 -18.83 -3.18
C TYR A 44 -5.95 -17.65 -2.24
N ALA A 45 -6.64 -16.53 -2.48
CA ALA A 45 -6.61 -15.38 -1.57
C ALA A 45 -7.18 -15.73 -0.19
N VAL A 46 -8.31 -16.44 -0.14
CA VAL A 46 -8.90 -16.93 1.12
C VAL A 46 -7.96 -17.88 1.83
N LEU A 47 -7.33 -18.83 1.13
CA LEU A 47 -6.34 -19.76 1.68
C LEU A 47 -5.15 -18.98 2.29
N GLY A 48 -4.64 -17.98 1.60
CA GLY A 48 -3.57 -17.10 2.10
C GLY A 48 -3.98 -16.37 3.39
N VAL A 49 -5.20 -15.85 3.46
CA VAL A 49 -5.74 -15.24 4.68
C VAL A 49 -5.83 -16.25 5.83
N VAL A 50 -6.34 -17.44 5.59
CA VAL A 50 -6.43 -18.48 6.62
C VAL A 50 -5.05 -18.85 7.17
N ILE A 51 -4.07 -19.04 6.29
CA ILE A 51 -2.67 -19.32 6.69
C ILE A 51 -2.12 -18.15 7.52
N ALA A 52 -2.31 -16.91 7.09
CA ALA A 52 -1.85 -15.72 7.81
C ALA A 52 -2.49 -15.61 9.20
N VAL A 53 -3.80 -15.90 9.32
CA VAL A 53 -4.50 -15.91 10.61
C VAL A 53 -3.94 -17.00 11.54
N VAL A 54 -3.68 -18.21 11.02
CA VAL A 54 -3.08 -19.30 11.82
C VAL A 54 -1.71 -18.89 12.35
N PHE A 55 -0.84 -18.30 11.50
CA PHE A 55 0.46 -17.80 11.96
C PHE A 55 0.32 -16.67 12.99
N ALA A 56 -0.58 -15.72 12.76
CA ALA A 56 -0.85 -14.63 13.70
C ALA A 56 -1.35 -15.16 15.06
N MET A 57 -2.19 -16.21 15.07
CA MET A 57 -2.64 -16.85 16.31
C MET A 57 -1.49 -17.55 17.07
N ILE A 58 -0.55 -18.17 16.35
CA ILE A 58 0.63 -18.80 16.95
C ILE A 58 1.53 -17.71 17.54
N GLU A 59 1.76 -16.63 16.81
CA GLU A 59 2.58 -15.50 17.23
C GLU A 59 1.96 -14.78 18.44
N ASN A 60 0.64 -14.56 18.44
CA ASN A 60 -0.06 -13.90 19.54
C ASN A 60 0.10 -14.64 20.87
N ARG A 61 0.10 -15.99 20.85
CA ARG A 61 0.38 -16.80 22.06
C ARG A 61 1.76 -16.52 22.66
N GLN A 62 2.74 -16.18 21.83
CA GLN A 62 4.07 -15.79 22.32
C GLN A 62 4.05 -14.38 22.94
N PHE A 63 3.34 -13.45 22.32
CA PHE A 63 3.18 -12.07 22.86
C PHE A 63 2.44 -12.07 24.20
N GLU A 64 1.38 -12.84 24.35
CA GLU A 64 0.68 -12.99 25.64
C GLU A 64 1.63 -13.48 26.75
N ARG A 65 2.57 -14.36 26.45
CA ARG A 65 3.58 -14.82 27.38
C ARG A 65 4.51 -13.69 27.87
N TYR A 66 4.77 -12.68 27.05
CA TYR A 66 5.60 -11.52 27.38
C TYR A 66 4.79 -10.32 27.91
N GLN A 67 3.48 -10.49 28.14
CA GLN A 67 2.57 -9.41 28.60
C GLN A 67 2.59 -8.16 27.70
N ILE A 68 2.89 -8.30 26.44
CA ILE A 68 2.86 -7.20 25.46
C ILE A 68 1.41 -6.99 25.04
N ASN A 69 0.84 -5.85 25.36
CA ASN A 69 -0.50 -5.49 24.92
C ASN A 69 -0.44 -4.92 23.50
N LEU A 70 -0.69 -5.79 22.50
CA LEU A 70 -0.72 -5.40 21.08
C LEU A 70 -1.76 -4.31 20.78
N ARG A 71 -2.82 -4.23 21.59
CA ARG A 71 -3.86 -3.22 21.40
C ARG A 71 -3.31 -1.80 21.57
N ASP A 72 -2.43 -1.58 22.54
CA ASP A 72 -1.83 -0.27 22.81
C ASP A 72 -0.85 0.16 21.69
N ILE A 73 -0.31 -0.83 20.95
CA ILE A 73 0.59 -0.57 19.82
C ILE A 73 -0.19 -0.26 18.55
N ILE A 74 -1.35 -0.91 18.35
CA ILE A 74 -2.14 -0.87 17.10
C ILE A 74 -3.14 0.29 17.09
N TYR A 75 -3.68 0.67 18.25
CA TYR A 75 -4.69 1.72 18.37
C TYR A 75 -4.09 3.02 18.86
N LYS A 76 -4.34 4.09 18.13
CA LYS A 76 -4.02 5.48 18.49
C LYS A 76 -5.30 6.25 18.82
N THR A 77 -5.16 7.51 19.19
CA THR A 77 -6.27 8.44 19.34
C THR A 77 -7.19 8.43 18.13
N GLN A 78 -8.49 8.46 18.38
CA GLN A 78 -9.52 8.51 17.33
C GLN A 78 -9.35 9.77 16.47
N ASP A 79 -9.59 9.64 15.18
CA ASP A 79 -9.65 10.81 14.30
C ASP A 79 -10.75 11.78 14.78
N ILE A 80 -10.47 13.06 14.72
CA ILE A 80 -11.43 14.12 15.15
C ILE A 80 -12.67 14.10 14.25
N GLN A 81 -12.49 13.83 12.94
CA GLN A 81 -13.56 13.78 11.95
C GLN A 81 -13.44 12.55 11.04
N PRO A 82 -13.77 11.35 11.55
CA PRO A 82 -13.57 10.10 10.83
C PRO A 82 -14.37 10.02 9.52
N SER A 83 -15.56 10.64 9.48
CA SER A 83 -16.40 10.67 8.26
C SER A 83 -15.76 11.47 7.14
N ILE A 84 -15.19 12.65 7.45
CA ILE A 84 -14.53 13.50 6.46
C ILE A 84 -13.28 12.82 5.95
N ARG A 85 -12.46 12.24 6.83
CA ARG A 85 -11.27 11.49 6.43
C ARG A 85 -11.63 10.32 5.52
N ALA A 86 -12.65 9.53 5.89
CA ALA A 86 -13.11 8.42 5.09
C ALA A 86 -13.62 8.86 3.71
N LEU A 87 -14.37 9.96 3.64
CA LEU A 87 -14.87 10.52 2.39
C LEU A 87 -13.72 10.98 1.49
N MET A 88 -12.79 11.77 2.02
CA MET A 88 -11.63 12.27 1.27
C MET A 88 -10.77 11.13 0.74
N THR A 89 -10.41 10.18 1.60
CA THR A 89 -9.64 9.00 1.18
C THR A 89 -10.35 8.24 0.07
N SER A 90 -11.67 8.08 0.14
CA SER A 90 -12.44 7.35 -0.86
C SER A 90 -12.50 8.08 -2.20
N VAL A 91 -12.71 9.40 -2.18
CA VAL A 91 -12.77 10.22 -3.40
C VAL A 91 -11.42 10.22 -4.11
N PHE A 92 -10.32 10.47 -3.40
CA PHE A 92 -9.00 10.49 -4.02
C PHE A 92 -8.47 9.11 -4.41
N ALA A 93 -8.85 8.05 -3.69
CA ALA A 93 -8.58 6.67 -4.10
C ALA A 93 -9.32 6.32 -5.40
N PHE A 94 -10.61 6.68 -5.50
CA PHE A 94 -11.38 6.52 -6.73
C PHE A 94 -10.78 7.31 -7.89
N LEU A 95 -10.41 8.57 -7.67
CA LEU A 95 -9.76 9.42 -8.68
C LEU A 95 -8.46 8.80 -9.19
N ALA A 96 -7.62 8.29 -8.28
CA ALA A 96 -6.37 7.62 -8.63
C ALA A 96 -6.61 6.36 -9.50
N TYR A 97 -7.60 5.55 -9.13
CA TYR A 97 -8.00 4.38 -9.92
C TYR A 97 -8.56 4.77 -11.28
N PHE A 98 -9.45 5.76 -11.33
CA PHE A 98 -10.09 6.26 -12.54
C PHE A 98 -9.06 6.83 -13.54
N ILE A 99 -8.12 7.64 -13.07
CA ILE A 99 -7.03 8.17 -13.91
C ILE A 99 -6.18 7.00 -14.45
N GLY A 100 -5.82 6.03 -13.61
CA GLY A 100 -5.06 4.87 -14.04
C GLY A 100 -5.78 4.07 -15.13
N TYR A 101 -7.07 3.85 -14.98
CA TYR A 101 -7.90 3.18 -15.96
C TYR A 101 -7.93 3.91 -17.32
N HIS A 102 -8.11 5.23 -17.32
CA HIS A 102 -8.18 6.04 -18.54
C HIS A 102 -6.83 6.18 -19.25
N LEU A 103 -5.73 6.12 -18.52
CA LEU A 103 -4.39 6.09 -19.10
C LEU A 103 -4.05 4.74 -19.76
N LYS A 104 -4.94 3.75 -19.70
CA LYS A 104 -4.80 2.41 -20.28
C LYS A 104 -3.46 1.73 -19.92
N LEU A 105 -3.00 1.97 -18.69
CA LEU A 105 -1.75 1.41 -18.23
C LEU A 105 -1.93 -0.07 -17.87
N ASN A 106 -0.92 -0.87 -18.16
CA ASN A 106 -0.84 -2.20 -17.60
C ASN A 106 -0.67 -2.08 -16.07
N ASN A 107 -1.48 -2.82 -15.30
CA ASN A 107 -1.49 -2.73 -13.84
C ASN A 107 -1.77 -1.31 -13.31
N TYR A 108 -2.75 -0.63 -13.91
CA TYR A 108 -3.15 0.74 -13.56
C TYR A 108 -3.52 0.94 -12.09
N TYR A 109 -3.88 -0.13 -11.36
CA TYR A 109 -4.12 -0.08 -9.91
C TYR A 109 -2.87 0.36 -9.10
N TRP A 110 -1.68 0.34 -9.68
CA TRP A 110 -0.48 0.85 -9.00
C TRP A 110 -0.54 2.36 -8.74
N ILE A 111 -1.28 3.13 -9.54
CA ILE A 111 -1.55 4.56 -9.24
C ILE A 111 -2.35 4.67 -7.94
N LEU A 112 -3.39 3.84 -7.78
CA LEU A 112 -4.17 3.76 -6.56
C LEU A 112 -3.28 3.40 -5.35
N VAL A 113 -2.43 2.38 -5.48
CA VAL A 113 -1.50 1.95 -4.42
C VAL A 113 -0.59 3.09 -3.99
N SER A 114 0.00 3.81 -4.95
CA SER A 114 0.89 4.95 -4.68
C SER A 114 0.14 6.13 -4.04
N ALA A 115 -1.09 6.41 -4.46
CA ALA A 115 -1.92 7.43 -3.85
C ALA A 115 -2.30 7.09 -2.41
N LEU A 116 -2.73 5.85 -2.15
CA LEU A 116 -3.10 5.37 -0.82
C LEU A 116 -1.93 5.44 0.17
N THR A 117 -0.72 5.17 -0.29
CA THR A 117 0.49 5.28 0.54
C THR A 117 0.64 6.68 1.13
N ILE A 118 0.26 7.72 0.39
CA ILE A 118 0.34 9.12 0.83
C ILE A 118 -0.92 9.54 1.59
N LEU A 119 -2.11 9.13 1.13
CA LEU A 119 -3.40 9.46 1.75
C LEU A 119 -3.53 8.95 3.20
N GLN A 120 -2.79 7.92 3.56
CA GLN A 120 -2.73 7.40 4.94
C GLN A 120 -1.81 8.21 5.87
N SER A 121 -1.26 9.33 5.42
CA SER A 121 -0.45 10.19 6.28
C SER A 121 -1.33 10.98 7.25
N GLU A 122 -0.82 11.18 8.46
CA GLU A 122 -1.55 11.87 9.53
C GLU A 122 -1.71 13.36 9.24
N ASN A 123 -0.66 13.99 8.70
CA ASN A 123 -0.63 15.41 8.39
C ASN A 123 0.19 15.70 7.12
N VAL A 124 0.16 16.94 6.65
CA VAL A 124 0.82 17.39 5.42
C VAL A 124 2.35 17.22 5.50
N THR A 125 2.96 17.49 6.64
CA THR A 125 4.42 17.37 6.81
C THR A 125 4.87 15.92 6.66
N VAL A 126 4.16 15.00 7.31
CA VAL A 126 4.39 13.55 7.18
C VAL A 126 4.12 13.08 5.75
N ALA A 127 3.07 13.59 5.11
CA ALA A 127 2.73 13.25 3.72
C ALA A 127 3.84 13.63 2.74
N ARG A 128 4.38 14.85 2.85
CA ARG A 128 5.50 15.31 2.01
C ARG A 128 6.77 14.48 2.21
N LYS A 129 7.14 14.23 3.47
CA LYS A 129 8.29 13.38 3.78
C LYS A 129 8.11 11.95 3.24
N ARG A 130 6.92 11.40 3.42
CA ARG A 130 6.57 10.06 2.91
C ARG A 130 6.57 10.03 1.37
N GLN A 131 6.07 11.06 0.71
CA GLN A 131 6.10 11.19 -0.75
C GLN A 131 7.52 11.16 -1.30
N LEU A 132 8.42 12.00 -0.78
CA LEU A 132 9.81 12.05 -1.23
C LEU A 132 10.52 10.71 -0.98
N SER A 133 10.31 10.13 0.21
CA SER A 133 10.86 8.81 0.54
C SER A 133 10.32 7.71 -0.39
N TYR A 134 9.02 7.73 -0.71
CA TYR A 134 8.40 6.74 -1.57
C TYR A 134 8.84 6.86 -3.03
N ILE A 135 8.98 8.09 -3.55
CA ILE A 135 9.53 8.35 -4.89
C ILE A 135 10.98 7.86 -4.96
N GLY A 136 11.84 8.29 -4.04
CA GLY A 136 13.24 7.89 -4.02
C GLY A 136 13.42 6.38 -3.90
N ALA A 137 12.77 5.77 -2.93
CA ALA A 137 12.81 4.32 -2.73
C ALA A 137 12.23 3.55 -3.93
N GLY A 138 11.12 4.05 -4.50
CA GLY A 138 10.49 3.45 -5.66
C GLY A 138 11.36 3.48 -6.91
N LEU A 139 12.06 4.59 -7.16
CA LEU A 139 13.00 4.70 -8.30
C LEU A 139 14.20 3.77 -8.12
N ILE A 140 14.82 3.77 -6.93
CA ILE A 140 15.94 2.85 -6.62
C ILE A 140 15.46 1.40 -6.71
N GLY A 141 14.31 1.07 -6.13
CA GLY A 141 13.74 -0.27 -6.21
C GLY A 141 13.42 -0.71 -7.63
N THR A 142 12.98 0.23 -8.49
CA THR A 142 12.75 -0.04 -9.92
C THR A 142 14.06 -0.31 -10.65
N LEU A 143 15.13 0.43 -10.31
CA LEU A 143 16.46 0.18 -10.86
C LEU A 143 16.99 -1.21 -10.46
N ILE A 144 16.84 -1.58 -9.19
CA ILE A 144 17.20 -2.93 -8.71
C ILE A 144 16.41 -4.00 -9.48
N ALA A 145 15.10 -3.81 -9.65
CA ALA A 145 14.29 -4.73 -10.42
C ALA A 145 14.76 -4.83 -11.88
N PHE A 146 15.10 -3.71 -12.52
CA PHE A 146 15.63 -3.68 -13.87
C PHE A 146 16.89 -4.52 -14.02
N VAL A 147 17.84 -4.39 -13.08
CA VAL A 147 19.07 -5.20 -13.05
C VAL A 147 18.74 -6.68 -12.90
N ILE A 148 17.84 -7.03 -11.98
CA ILE A 148 17.41 -8.42 -11.78
C ILE A 148 16.73 -8.97 -13.04
N TYR A 149 15.89 -8.17 -13.72
CA TYR A 149 15.25 -8.57 -14.98
C TYR A 149 16.25 -8.88 -16.08
N SER A 150 17.36 -8.14 -16.13
CA SER A 150 18.40 -8.33 -17.13
C SER A 150 19.29 -9.54 -16.87
N LEU A 151 19.51 -9.90 -15.60
CA LEU A 151 20.49 -10.92 -15.22
C LEU A 151 19.83 -12.28 -14.88
N VAL A 152 18.60 -12.29 -14.39
CA VAL A 152 17.97 -13.49 -13.84
C VAL A 152 16.71 -13.84 -14.62
N ASN A 153 16.72 -15.00 -15.30
CA ASN A 153 15.57 -15.51 -16.02
C ASN A 153 14.98 -16.79 -15.39
N ASP A 154 15.72 -17.45 -14.49
CA ASP A 154 15.27 -18.67 -13.84
C ASP A 154 14.17 -18.34 -12.80
N PRO A 155 12.94 -18.92 -12.94
CA PRO A 155 11.84 -18.70 -12.01
C PRO A 155 12.17 -19.12 -10.57
N ILE A 156 12.96 -20.18 -10.37
CA ILE A 156 13.32 -20.67 -9.03
C ILE A 156 14.19 -19.65 -8.31
N VAL A 157 15.16 -19.06 -9.01
CA VAL A 157 16.02 -17.99 -8.48
C VAL A 157 15.19 -16.74 -8.17
N LEU A 158 14.24 -16.37 -9.03
CA LEU A 158 13.34 -15.23 -8.79
C LEU A 158 12.45 -15.46 -7.56
N ILE A 159 11.95 -16.67 -7.35
CA ILE A 159 11.20 -17.03 -6.14
C ILE A 159 12.09 -16.89 -4.90
N GLY A 160 13.31 -17.44 -4.94
CA GLY A 160 14.27 -17.29 -3.84
C GLY A 160 14.58 -15.83 -3.50
N LEU A 161 14.83 -14.99 -4.52
CA LEU A 161 15.01 -13.55 -4.34
C LEU A 161 13.77 -12.88 -3.72
N SER A 162 12.57 -13.30 -4.09
CA SER A 162 11.33 -12.77 -3.51
C SER A 162 11.24 -13.04 -2.01
N PHE A 163 11.64 -14.23 -1.54
CA PHE A 163 11.73 -14.53 -0.11
C PHE A 163 12.76 -13.67 0.60
N VAL A 164 13.94 -13.45 0.01
CA VAL A 164 14.97 -12.55 0.56
C VAL A 164 14.45 -11.12 0.69
N PHE A 165 13.82 -10.58 -0.36
CA PHE A 165 13.23 -9.23 -0.30
C PHE A 165 12.10 -9.14 0.73
N MET A 166 11.26 -10.18 0.86
CA MET A 166 10.21 -10.22 1.89
C MET A 166 10.81 -10.14 3.29
N ALA A 167 11.87 -10.92 3.57
CA ALA A 167 12.57 -10.89 4.84
C ALA A 167 13.19 -9.49 5.10
N LEU A 168 13.81 -8.87 4.10
CA LEU A 168 14.37 -7.53 4.22
C LEU A 168 13.30 -6.47 4.49
N ILE A 169 12.12 -6.58 3.85
CA ILE A 169 10.97 -5.71 4.15
C ILE A 169 10.58 -5.86 5.62
N GLY A 170 10.41 -7.08 6.12
CA GLY A 170 10.06 -7.36 7.51
C GLY A 170 11.06 -6.79 8.51
N LEU A 171 12.36 -6.86 8.20
CA LEU A 171 13.43 -6.37 9.07
C LEU A 171 13.58 -4.83 9.07
N TYR A 172 13.40 -4.20 7.92
CA TYR A 172 13.72 -2.78 7.75
C TYR A 172 12.51 -1.86 7.79
N MET A 173 11.31 -2.29 7.37
CA MET A 173 10.11 -1.46 7.34
C MET A 173 9.77 -0.87 8.72
N PRO A 174 9.84 -1.62 9.84
CA PRO A 174 9.59 -1.06 11.18
C PRO A 174 10.62 -0.02 11.62
N LYS A 175 11.87 -0.13 11.12
CA LYS A 175 12.97 0.75 11.50
C LYS A 175 13.04 2.02 10.66
N SER A 176 12.78 1.89 9.37
CA SER A 176 12.84 2.98 8.40
C SER A 176 11.94 2.68 7.22
N TYR A 177 10.89 3.48 7.10
CA TYR A 177 9.94 3.43 5.98
C TYR A 177 10.64 3.56 4.62
N LEU A 178 11.65 4.44 4.53
CA LEU A 178 12.42 4.64 3.29
C LEU A 178 13.17 3.37 2.90
N VAL A 179 13.92 2.78 3.83
CA VAL A 179 14.74 1.60 3.56
C VAL A 179 13.86 0.37 3.26
N GLY A 180 12.77 0.18 4.01
CA GLY A 180 11.82 -0.90 3.74
C GLY A 180 11.22 -0.81 2.34
N ASN A 181 10.90 0.39 1.88
CA ASN A 181 10.35 0.60 0.54
C ASN A 181 11.33 0.34 -0.61
N PHE A 182 12.64 0.36 -0.40
CA PHE A 182 13.60 -0.07 -1.44
C PHE A 182 13.35 -1.49 -1.91
N PHE A 183 12.82 -2.34 -1.06
CA PHE A 183 12.58 -3.76 -1.34
C PHE A 183 11.15 -4.05 -1.81
N THR A 184 10.18 -3.17 -1.54
CA THR A 184 8.78 -3.39 -1.92
C THR A 184 8.56 -3.30 -3.43
N THR A 185 9.25 -2.42 -4.13
CA THR A 185 9.14 -2.30 -5.59
C THR A 185 9.79 -3.45 -6.32
N PRO A 186 11.03 -3.89 -6.01
CA PRO A 186 11.63 -5.05 -6.64
C PRO A 186 10.80 -6.34 -6.46
N ILE A 187 10.34 -6.63 -5.25
CA ILE A 187 9.54 -7.85 -5.03
C ILE A 187 8.26 -7.84 -5.85
N ALA A 188 7.55 -6.70 -5.93
CA ALA A 188 6.34 -6.61 -6.73
C ALA A 188 6.64 -6.87 -8.22
N LEU A 189 7.71 -6.30 -8.77
CA LEU A 189 8.11 -6.49 -10.15
C LEU A 189 8.56 -7.93 -10.41
N ILE A 190 9.38 -8.52 -9.53
CA ILE A 190 9.86 -9.91 -9.66
C ILE A 190 8.69 -10.89 -9.71
N LEU A 191 7.71 -10.74 -8.81
CA LEU A 191 6.52 -11.59 -8.81
C LEU A 191 5.73 -11.48 -10.12
N PHE A 192 5.64 -10.29 -10.71
CA PHE A 192 5.04 -10.12 -12.04
C PHE A 192 5.87 -10.78 -13.14
N LYS A 193 7.20 -10.71 -13.09
CA LYS A 193 8.07 -11.38 -14.06
C LYS A 193 7.86 -12.90 -14.08
N ILE A 194 7.66 -13.51 -12.91
CA ILE A 194 7.39 -14.94 -12.79
C ILE A 194 6.09 -15.32 -13.50
N VAL A 195 5.04 -14.49 -13.36
CA VAL A 195 3.70 -14.75 -13.92
C VAL A 195 3.59 -14.33 -15.38
N ARG A 196 4.25 -13.24 -15.77
CA ARG A 196 4.18 -12.65 -17.12
C ARG A 196 5.55 -12.12 -17.57
N PRO A 197 6.47 -13.01 -18.00
CA PRO A 197 7.84 -12.63 -18.38
C PRO A 197 7.91 -11.60 -19.50
N GLU A 198 6.95 -11.65 -20.43
CA GLU A 198 6.87 -10.79 -21.61
C GLU A 198 6.59 -9.31 -21.30
N MET A 199 6.07 -8.99 -20.13
CA MET A 199 5.64 -7.63 -19.78
C MET A 199 6.72 -6.78 -19.11
N GLY A 200 7.94 -7.27 -18.91
CA GLY A 200 8.97 -6.68 -18.06
C GLY A 200 9.19 -5.17 -18.25
N ASN A 201 9.52 -4.73 -19.45
CA ASN A 201 9.81 -3.30 -19.72
C ASN A 201 8.56 -2.42 -19.57
N THR A 202 7.39 -2.93 -19.90
CA THR A 202 6.13 -2.19 -19.78
C THR A 202 5.75 -2.02 -18.31
N LEU A 203 5.99 -3.04 -17.48
CA LEU A 203 5.75 -2.99 -16.03
C LEU A 203 6.63 -1.95 -15.35
N ILE A 204 7.91 -1.88 -15.73
CA ILE A 204 8.85 -0.89 -15.18
C ILE A 204 8.39 0.54 -15.49
N LYS A 205 8.04 0.82 -16.76
CA LYS A 205 7.52 2.13 -17.18
C LYS A 205 6.23 2.49 -16.41
N THR A 206 5.30 1.57 -16.33
CA THR A 206 4.03 1.76 -15.61
C THR A 206 4.29 2.02 -14.13
N ARG A 207 5.25 1.34 -13.51
CA ARG A 207 5.59 1.54 -12.09
C ARG A 207 6.13 2.93 -11.81
N ILE A 208 7.06 3.42 -12.65
CA ILE A 208 7.61 4.78 -12.53
C ILE A 208 6.49 5.80 -12.63
N LEU A 209 5.67 5.71 -13.67
CA LEU A 209 4.55 6.64 -13.88
C LEU A 209 3.54 6.59 -12.72
N ALA A 210 3.22 5.38 -12.24
CA ALA A 210 2.30 5.19 -11.13
C ALA A 210 2.81 5.80 -9.81
N ILE A 211 4.11 5.75 -9.55
CA ILE A 211 4.73 6.39 -8.38
C ILE A 211 4.52 7.91 -8.44
N PHE A 212 4.83 8.54 -9.56
CA PHE A 212 4.70 10.00 -9.69
C PHE A 212 3.23 10.45 -9.66
N VAL A 213 2.41 9.90 -10.53
CA VAL A 213 0.99 10.30 -10.63
C VAL A 213 0.24 9.99 -9.34
N GLY A 214 0.41 8.78 -8.80
CA GLY A 214 -0.29 8.37 -7.58
C GLY A 214 0.10 9.20 -6.37
N THR A 215 1.39 9.48 -6.17
CA THR A 215 1.85 10.28 -5.03
C THR A 215 1.40 11.74 -5.12
N ILE A 216 1.30 12.32 -6.33
CA ILE A 216 0.74 13.66 -6.52
C ILE A 216 -0.74 13.69 -6.13
N ILE A 217 -1.53 12.72 -6.62
CA ILE A 217 -2.96 12.62 -6.27
C ILE A 217 -3.13 12.45 -4.76
N GLY A 218 -2.32 11.59 -4.15
CA GLY A 218 -2.34 11.36 -2.71
C GLY A 218 -2.01 12.62 -1.90
N LEU A 219 -0.97 13.38 -2.33
CA LEU A 219 -0.61 14.63 -1.66
C LEU A 219 -1.70 15.69 -1.79
N ILE A 220 -2.30 15.85 -2.97
CA ILE A 220 -3.44 16.75 -3.16
C ILE A 220 -4.58 16.38 -2.22
N GLY A 221 -4.86 15.09 -2.05
CA GLY A 221 -5.88 14.60 -1.13
C GLY A 221 -5.61 14.97 0.33
N VAL A 222 -4.36 14.82 0.78
CA VAL A 222 -3.96 15.22 2.15
C VAL A 222 -4.04 16.74 2.34
N LEU A 223 -3.57 17.52 1.37
CA LEU A 223 -3.64 18.98 1.39
C LEU A 223 -5.09 19.48 1.44
N TYR A 224 -5.97 18.85 0.68
CA TYR A 224 -7.39 19.21 0.66
C TYR A 224 -8.10 18.83 1.97
N TYR A 225 -7.77 17.68 2.55
CA TYR A 225 -8.24 17.30 3.89
C TYR A 225 -7.80 18.32 4.95
N ASP A 226 -6.52 18.66 4.97
CA ASP A 226 -5.95 19.64 5.89
C ASP A 226 -6.63 21.02 5.74
N TYR A 227 -6.84 21.49 4.50
CA TYR A 227 -7.55 22.73 4.22
C TYR A 227 -8.99 22.72 4.79
N ILE A 228 -9.75 21.63 4.62
CA ILE A 228 -11.11 21.52 5.15
C ILE A 228 -11.08 21.52 6.69
N MET A 229 -10.15 20.80 7.30
CA MET A 229 -10.03 20.73 8.76
C MET A 229 -9.68 22.09 9.34
N ASN A 230 -8.68 22.78 8.80
CA ASN A 230 -8.26 24.11 9.26
C ASN A 230 -9.38 25.16 9.12
N LYS A 231 -10.18 25.09 8.07
CA LYS A 231 -11.26 26.03 7.82
C LYS A 231 -12.46 25.83 8.76
N ASN A 232 -12.85 24.58 9.01
CA ASN A 232 -14.08 24.29 9.74
C ASN A 232 -13.86 23.95 11.22
N TRP A 233 -12.64 23.50 11.59
CA TRP A 233 -12.28 23.12 12.95
C TRP A 233 -10.89 23.63 13.36
N PRO A 234 -10.67 24.98 13.41
CA PRO A 234 -9.35 25.56 13.65
C PRO A 234 -8.76 25.24 15.03
N ILE A 235 -9.58 24.88 16.02
CA ILE A 235 -9.11 24.56 17.39
C ILE A 235 -8.56 23.13 17.48
N ALA A 236 -9.06 22.21 16.66
CA ALA A 236 -8.67 20.82 16.70
C ALA A 236 -7.20 20.61 16.29
N ASN A 237 -6.72 21.39 15.31
CA ASN A 237 -5.33 21.29 14.83
C ASN A 237 -4.28 21.83 15.83
N LYS A 238 -4.65 22.77 16.72
CA LYS A 238 -3.72 23.26 17.75
C LYS A 238 -3.42 22.24 18.85
N ILE A 239 -4.29 21.25 19.03
CA ILE A 239 -4.11 20.18 20.02
C ILE A 239 -3.21 19.06 19.47
N GLU A 240 -3.17 18.86 18.13
CA GLU A 240 -2.29 17.86 17.50
C GLU A 240 -0.83 18.35 17.37
N GLU A 241 -0.58 19.66 17.41
CA GLU A 241 0.76 20.26 17.31
C GLU A 241 1.44 20.49 18.66
N SER A 242 0.73 20.31 19.79
CA SER A 242 1.25 20.44 21.16
C SER A 242 1.61 19.06 21.76
#